data_68be5188aeb046d6953cfafb25468727
#
_entry.id   68be5188aeb046d6953cfafb25468727
#
_cell.length_a   1.000
_cell.length_b   1.000
_cell.length_c   1.000
_cell.angle_alpha   90.00
_cell.angle_beta   90.00
_cell.angle_gamma   90.00
#
_symmetry.space_group_name_H-M   'P 1'
#
loop_
_entity.id
_entity.type
_entity.pdbx_description
1 polymer ?
#
loop_
_entity_poly.entity_id
_entity_poly.type
_entity_poly.pdbx_seq_one_letter_code
_entity_poly.pdbx_strand_id
1 'polypeptide(L)'
;MKVDHLNCGTMSPPGLSLVCHVLLVETDNGLVLVDTGFGTQDCSDPARRIGPSRHLIRPALRNSETAVHQIHDLGFRTDDVRHIVVTHFDVDHIGGIADFPHARIHVTADEAYGAMHHPSLAERIRYRSVQWSHGPRIIEHRPTGEAWRGFAAAESLDAIDPGIVLIPMSGHTRGHAAVAVDAGDRWVLHAGDAFYHRGVVDGHTPVPWGLRLQGRITVFDRKQLRDNHNRLAELYAREEPDLLVVCAHDPAMFDRARDTA
;
A
#
# COMPACT_ATOMS: atom_id res chain seq x y z
N MET A 1 -14.18 11.74 5.20
CA MET A 1 -14.49 10.81 4.09
C MET A 1 -14.94 9.47 4.67
N LYS A 2 -15.70 8.66 3.92
CA LYS A 2 -15.94 7.26 4.30
C LYS A 2 -14.77 6.41 3.79
N VAL A 3 -14.27 5.51 4.62
CA VAL A 3 -13.13 4.64 4.30
C VAL A 3 -13.54 3.19 4.53
N ASP A 4 -13.55 2.39 3.46
CA ASP A 4 -13.76 0.96 3.52
C ASP A 4 -12.40 0.23 3.44
N HIS A 5 -12.25 -0.85 4.20
CA HIS A 5 -11.05 -1.66 4.25
C HIS A 5 -11.25 -2.95 3.44
N LEU A 6 -10.45 -3.14 2.38
CA LEU A 6 -10.55 -4.27 1.47
C LEU A 6 -9.33 -5.19 1.60
N ASN A 7 -9.53 -6.51 1.60
CA ASN A 7 -8.43 -7.45 1.39
C ASN A 7 -8.35 -7.78 -0.10
N CYS A 8 -7.43 -7.14 -0.81
CA CYS A 8 -7.26 -7.31 -2.25
C CYS A 8 -6.20 -8.37 -2.61
N GLY A 9 -6.05 -9.38 -1.77
CA GLY A 9 -5.22 -10.55 -2.02
C GLY A 9 -4.76 -11.24 -0.75
N THR A 10 -5.10 -12.51 -0.64
CA THR A 10 -4.59 -13.37 0.44
C THR A 10 -3.29 -14.02 -0.02
N MET A 11 -2.25 -13.95 0.81
CA MET A 11 -0.96 -14.60 0.57
C MET A 11 -0.65 -15.61 1.68
N SER A 12 -0.06 -16.76 1.32
CA SER A 12 0.24 -17.85 2.25
C SER A 12 1.68 -18.33 2.09
N PRO A 13 2.70 -17.47 2.35
CA PRO A 13 4.07 -17.95 2.43
C PRO A 13 4.20 -18.97 3.56
N PRO A 14 5.24 -19.84 3.56
CA PRO A 14 5.33 -20.94 4.53
C PRO A 14 5.19 -20.49 5.99
N GLY A 15 4.15 -20.99 6.66
CA GLY A 15 3.85 -20.71 8.07
C GLY A 15 3.26 -19.32 8.34
N LEU A 16 2.82 -18.60 7.32
CA LEU A 16 2.25 -17.26 7.45
C LEU A 16 0.90 -17.17 6.71
N SER A 17 0.06 -16.26 7.17
CA SER A 17 -1.13 -15.80 6.44
C SER A 17 -1.08 -14.28 6.42
N LEU A 18 -1.15 -13.70 5.24
CA LEU A 18 -1.05 -12.27 4.99
C LEU A 18 -2.21 -11.80 4.13
N VAL A 19 -2.56 -10.54 4.23
CA VAL A 19 -3.56 -9.85 3.40
C VAL A 19 -2.86 -8.83 2.51
N CYS A 20 -3.54 -8.36 1.46
CA CYS A 20 -3.19 -7.12 0.76
C CYS A 20 -4.25 -6.08 1.14
N HIS A 21 -3.99 -5.35 2.21
CA HIS A 21 -4.90 -4.35 2.75
C HIS A 21 -4.91 -3.12 1.85
N VAL A 22 -6.05 -2.80 1.31
CA VAL A 22 -6.31 -1.66 0.43
C VAL A 22 -7.37 -0.79 1.09
N LEU A 23 -7.24 0.53 0.98
CA LEU A 23 -8.32 1.44 1.39
C LEU A 23 -9.13 1.84 0.16
N LEU A 24 -10.44 1.78 0.28
CA LEU A 24 -11.38 2.42 -0.63
C LEU A 24 -11.95 3.66 0.05
N VAL A 25 -11.73 4.82 -0.54
CA VAL A 25 -12.09 6.13 0.03
C VAL A 25 -13.14 6.78 -0.85
N GLU A 26 -14.28 7.12 -0.24
CA GLU A 26 -15.35 7.88 -0.90
C GLU A 26 -15.08 9.38 -0.71
N THR A 27 -14.85 10.11 -1.82
CA THR A 27 -14.71 11.58 -1.84
C THR A 27 -15.84 12.22 -2.64
N ASP A 28 -16.00 13.53 -2.54
CA ASP A 28 -16.99 14.29 -3.33
C ASP A 28 -16.71 14.20 -4.84
N ASN A 29 -15.49 13.85 -5.26
CA ASN A 29 -15.03 13.81 -6.65
C ASN A 29 -14.93 12.39 -7.23
N GLY A 30 -15.40 11.37 -6.52
CA GLY A 30 -15.34 9.96 -6.89
C GLY A 30 -14.50 9.13 -5.91
N LEU A 31 -14.22 7.89 -6.30
CA LEU A 31 -13.50 6.96 -5.45
C LEU A 31 -11.99 7.11 -5.59
N VAL A 32 -11.30 6.93 -4.47
CA VAL A 32 -9.85 6.85 -4.39
C VAL A 32 -9.47 5.50 -3.78
N LEU A 33 -8.49 4.82 -4.36
CA LEU A 33 -7.87 3.65 -3.76
C LEU A 33 -6.51 4.02 -3.16
N VAL A 34 -6.17 3.45 -2.02
CA VAL A 34 -4.80 3.38 -1.52
C VAL A 34 -4.30 1.96 -1.74
N ASP A 35 -3.35 1.80 -2.67
CA ASP A 35 -2.94 0.53 -3.28
C ASP A 35 -4.09 -0.18 -4.05
N THR A 36 -3.83 -1.34 -4.62
CA THR A 36 -4.83 -2.12 -5.38
C THR A 36 -4.77 -3.62 -5.10
N GLY A 37 -3.74 -4.10 -4.41
CA GLY A 37 -3.51 -5.53 -4.28
C GLY A 37 -3.22 -6.21 -5.61
N PHE A 38 -3.57 -7.49 -5.73
CA PHE A 38 -3.54 -8.23 -6.99
C PHE A 38 -4.76 -7.89 -7.84
N GLY A 39 -4.55 -7.83 -9.17
CA GLY A 39 -5.60 -7.55 -10.14
C GLY A 39 -6.10 -8.78 -10.89
N THR A 40 -7.13 -8.58 -11.73
CA THR A 40 -7.72 -9.64 -12.55
C THR A 40 -6.72 -10.26 -13.52
N GLN A 41 -5.79 -9.44 -14.06
CA GLN A 41 -4.73 -9.93 -14.93
C GLN A 41 -3.70 -10.79 -14.18
N ASP A 42 -3.45 -10.51 -12.90
CA ASP A 42 -2.56 -11.34 -12.07
C ASP A 42 -3.19 -12.71 -11.78
N CYS A 43 -4.50 -12.74 -11.59
CA CYS A 43 -5.26 -13.97 -11.44
C CYS A 43 -5.22 -14.82 -12.73
N SER A 44 -5.30 -14.18 -13.90
CA SER A 44 -5.35 -14.87 -15.19
C SER A 44 -3.99 -15.35 -15.72
N ASP A 45 -2.91 -14.58 -15.49
CA ASP A 45 -1.55 -14.89 -15.94
C ASP A 45 -0.49 -14.57 -14.88
N PRO A 46 -0.49 -15.31 -13.75
CA PRO A 46 0.42 -15.05 -12.65
C PRO A 46 1.91 -15.26 -13.01
N ALA A 47 2.18 -16.12 -13.99
CA ALA A 47 3.54 -16.39 -14.40
C ALA A 47 4.21 -15.15 -15.04
N ARG A 48 3.49 -14.46 -15.90
CA ARG A 48 3.94 -13.26 -16.58
C ARG A 48 3.88 -12.05 -15.66
N ARG A 49 2.77 -11.88 -14.94
CA ARG A 49 2.45 -10.68 -14.17
C ARG A 49 3.23 -10.59 -12.85
N ILE A 50 3.24 -11.66 -12.08
CA ILE A 50 3.91 -11.73 -10.77
C ILE A 50 5.34 -12.28 -10.92
N GLY A 51 5.52 -13.24 -11.82
CA GLY A 51 6.80 -13.88 -12.06
C GLY A 51 7.21 -14.88 -10.98
N PRO A 52 8.52 -15.11 -10.75
CA PRO A 52 9.01 -16.12 -9.80
C PRO A 52 8.61 -15.87 -8.34
N SER A 53 8.41 -14.62 -7.94
CA SER A 53 8.01 -14.25 -6.57
C SER A 53 6.71 -14.91 -6.13
N ARG A 54 5.80 -15.27 -7.08
CA ARG A 54 4.57 -16.01 -6.78
C ARG A 54 4.78 -17.31 -6.01
N HIS A 55 5.94 -17.95 -6.16
CA HIS A 55 6.25 -19.19 -5.45
C HIS A 55 6.67 -18.94 -3.99
N LEU A 56 7.15 -17.75 -3.70
CA LEU A 56 7.55 -17.32 -2.35
C LEU A 56 6.35 -16.76 -1.59
N ILE A 57 5.65 -15.79 -2.16
CA ILE A 57 4.53 -15.11 -1.50
C ILE A 57 3.24 -15.95 -1.52
N ARG A 58 3.10 -16.89 -2.48
CA ARG A 58 1.97 -17.83 -2.63
C ARG A 58 0.60 -17.15 -2.57
N PRO A 59 0.32 -16.23 -3.50
CA PRO A 59 -0.97 -15.55 -3.53
C PRO A 59 -2.08 -16.51 -3.90
N ALA A 60 -3.25 -16.35 -3.28
CA ALA A 60 -4.43 -17.18 -3.56
C ALA A 60 -5.06 -16.88 -4.92
N LEU A 61 -4.85 -15.67 -5.45
CA LEU A 61 -5.28 -15.20 -6.78
C LEU A 61 -6.77 -15.47 -7.05
N ARG A 62 -7.62 -15.11 -6.10
CA ARG A 62 -9.07 -15.21 -6.24
C ARG A 62 -9.60 -13.93 -6.88
N ASN A 63 -10.35 -14.04 -7.99
CA ASN A 63 -10.99 -12.89 -8.62
C ASN A 63 -11.89 -12.11 -7.65
N SER A 64 -12.59 -12.82 -6.75
CA SER A 64 -13.44 -12.20 -5.72
C SER A 64 -12.67 -11.36 -4.70
N GLU A 65 -11.35 -11.54 -4.57
CA GLU A 65 -10.51 -10.68 -3.72
C GLU A 65 -9.99 -9.45 -4.47
N THR A 66 -10.11 -9.36 -5.79
CA THR A 66 -9.62 -8.17 -6.52
C THR A 66 -10.40 -6.91 -6.14
N ALA A 67 -9.73 -5.77 -6.13
CA ALA A 67 -10.36 -4.48 -5.81
C ALA A 67 -11.57 -4.21 -6.72
N VAL A 68 -11.47 -4.52 -8.01
CA VAL A 68 -12.55 -4.29 -8.96
C VAL A 68 -13.81 -5.11 -8.63
N HIS A 69 -13.67 -6.36 -8.19
CA HIS A 69 -14.83 -7.17 -7.76
C HIS A 69 -15.46 -6.62 -6.50
N GLN A 70 -14.67 -6.33 -5.47
CA GLN A 70 -15.18 -5.81 -4.20
C GLN A 70 -15.87 -4.44 -4.37
N ILE A 71 -15.33 -3.57 -5.23
CA ILE A 71 -15.96 -2.28 -5.57
C ILE A 71 -17.34 -2.49 -6.22
N HIS A 72 -17.48 -3.48 -7.13
CA HIS A 72 -18.76 -3.83 -7.72
C HIS A 72 -19.74 -4.40 -6.68
N ASP A 73 -19.27 -5.24 -5.76
CA ASP A 73 -20.09 -5.80 -4.67
C ASP A 73 -20.61 -4.70 -3.73
N LEU A 74 -19.85 -3.61 -3.58
CA LEU A 74 -20.27 -2.39 -2.86
C LEU A 74 -21.23 -1.50 -3.66
N GLY A 75 -21.54 -1.85 -4.91
CA GLY A 75 -22.49 -1.15 -5.78
C GLY A 75 -21.89 -0.01 -6.61
N PHE A 76 -20.56 0.14 -6.62
CA PHE A 76 -19.87 1.13 -7.42
C PHE A 76 -19.42 0.56 -8.78
N ARG A 77 -19.02 1.45 -9.67
CA ARG A 77 -18.49 1.13 -11.00
C ARG A 77 -16.97 1.29 -11.02
N THR A 78 -16.30 0.55 -11.86
CA THR A 78 -14.85 0.71 -12.10
C THR A 78 -14.47 2.16 -12.45
N ASP A 79 -15.31 2.83 -13.25
CA ASP A 79 -15.08 4.21 -13.67
C ASP A 79 -15.27 5.25 -12.56
N ASP A 80 -15.86 4.88 -11.43
CA ASP A 80 -15.98 5.77 -10.27
C ASP A 80 -14.63 5.93 -9.55
N VAL A 81 -13.69 5.00 -9.75
CA VAL A 81 -12.32 5.12 -9.26
C VAL A 81 -11.55 6.11 -10.12
N ARG A 82 -11.35 7.30 -9.59
CA ARG A 82 -10.68 8.42 -10.28
C ARG A 82 -9.18 8.50 -9.99
N HIS A 83 -8.79 8.06 -8.80
CA HIS A 83 -7.41 8.15 -8.33
C HIS A 83 -7.01 6.87 -7.62
N ILE A 84 -5.75 6.50 -7.75
CA ILE A 84 -5.10 5.44 -6.99
C ILE A 84 -3.81 6.03 -6.43
N VAL A 85 -3.66 6.04 -5.11
CA VAL A 85 -2.44 6.46 -4.43
C VAL A 85 -1.68 5.21 -4.05
N VAL A 86 -0.55 4.96 -4.69
CA VAL A 86 0.24 3.75 -4.42
C VAL A 86 1.34 4.04 -3.41
N THR A 87 1.48 3.13 -2.45
CA THR A 87 2.55 3.22 -1.45
C THR A 87 3.91 2.93 -2.09
N HIS A 88 3.97 1.95 -3.00
CA HIS A 88 5.15 1.56 -3.77
C HIS A 88 4.78 0.59 -4.92
N PHE A 89 5.76 0.19 -5.75
CA PHE A 89 5.52 -0.57 -6.99
C PHE A 89 5.69 -2.08 -6.88
N ASP A 90 5.64 -2.70 -5.71
CA ASP A 90 5.62 -4.16 -5.61
C ASP A 90 4.30 -4.74 -6.15
N VAL A 91 4.37 -5.96 -6.68
CA VAL A 91 3.27 -6.56 -7.44
C VAL A 91 1.98 -6.76 -6.66
N ASP A 92 2.08 -6.93 -5.36
CA ASP A 92 0.96 -7.10 -4.43
C ASP A 92 0.35 -5.78 -3.93
N HIS A 93 0.84 -4.65 -4.45
CA HIS A 93 0.31 -3.29 -4.23
C HIS A 93 -0.28 -2.70 -5.50
N ILE A 94 0.33 -2.97 -6.66
CA ILE A 94 -0.08 -2.34 -7.92
C ILE A 94 -0.71 -3.31 -8.93
N GLY A 95 -0.89 -4.58 -8.58
CA GLY A 95 -1.38 -5.60 -9.50
C GLY A 95 -2.72 -5.26 -10.16
N GLY A 96 -3.58 -4.57 -9.41
CA GLY A 96 -4.91 -4.15 -9.87
C GLY A 96 -4.97 -2.84 -10.64
N ILE A 97 -3.87 -2.08 -10.82
CA ILE A 97 -3.95 -0.77 -11.52
C ILE A 97 -4.48 -0.89 -12.96
N ALA A 98 -4.26 -2.02 -13.62
CA ALA A 98 -4.75 -2.27 -14.97
C ALA A 98 -6.27 -2.51 -15.05
N ASP A 99 -6.91 -2.80 -13.92
CA ASP A 99 -8.37 -2.95 -13.83
C ASP A 99 -9.08 -1.59 -13.81
N PHE A 100 -8.32 -0.49 -13.61
CA PHE A 100 -8.81 0.90 -13.53
C PHE A 100 -8.13 1.80 -14.55
N PRO A 101 -8.34 1.59 -15.86
CA PRO A 101 -7.55 2.23 -16.92
C PRO A 101 -7.72 3.75 -17.00
N HIS A 102 -8.78 4.30 -16.39
CA HIS A 102 -9.07 5.74 -16.37
C HIS A 102 -8.57 6.45 -15.11
N ALA A 103 -8.16 5.69 -14.08
CA ALA A 103 -7.63 6.26 -12.85
C ALA A 103 -6.26 6.92 -13.07
N ARG A 104 -6.00 7.99 -12.31
CA ARG A 104 -4.67 8.59 -12.20
C ARG A 104 -3.94 7.91 -11.06
N ILE A 105 -2.71 7.48 -11.33
CA ILE A 105 -1.88 6.77 -10.36
C ILE A 105 -0.92 7.76 -9.72
N HIS A 106 -1.06 8.00 -8.43
CA HIS A 106 -0.24 8.91 -7.65
C HIS A 106 0.85 8.13 -6.92
N VAL A 107 2.09 8.58 -7.03
CA VAL A 107 3.27 7.92 -6.47
C VAL A 107 4.34 8.95 -6.15
N THR A 108 5.27 8.64 -5.26
CA THR A 108 6.45 9.49 -5.07
C THR A 108 7.36 9.45 -6.31
N ALA A 109 7.97 10.58 -6.65
CA ALA A 109 8.90 10.65 -7.78
C ALA A 109 10.11 9.72 -7.60
N ASP A 110 10.54 9.47 -6.36
CA ASP A 110 11.65 8.56 -6.08
C ASP A 110 11.25 7.10 -6.36
N GLU A 111 10.01 6.71 -6.11
CA GLU A 111 9.51 5.38 -6.46
C GLU A 111 9.38 5.23 -7.98
N ALA A 112 8.79 6.20 -8.66
CA ALA A 112 8.71 6.22 -10.12
C ALA A 112 10.11 6.20 -10.76
N TYR A 113 11.08 6.93 -10.19
CA TYR A 113 12.46 6.91 -10.65
C TYR A 113 13.07 5.50 -10.58
N GLY A 114 12.92 4.82 -9.43
CA GLY A 114 13.47 3.47 -9.21
C GLY A 114 12.73 2.38 -9.98
N ALA A 115 11.42 2.50 -10.19
CA ALA A 115 10.63 1.47 -10.87
C ALA A 115 10.64 1.64 -12.39
N MET A 116 10.52 2.88 -12.89
CA MET A 116 10.19 3.15 -14.29
C MET A 116 11.30 3.87 -15.07
N HIS A 117 11.99 4.83 -14.46
CA HIS A 117 12.90 5.70 -15.20
C HIS A 117 14.33 5.18 -15.20
N HIS A 118 14.92 4.95 -14.03
CA HIS A 118 16.33 4.57 -13.87
C HIS A 118 16.52 3.45 -12.82
N PRO A 119 15.90 2.26 -13.02
CA PRO A 119 16.05 1.16 -12.08
C PRO A 119 17.48 0.66 -11.99
N SER A 120 17.97 0.47 -10.76
CA SER A 120 19.16 -0.33 -10.49
C SER A 120 18.94 -1.80 -10.88
N LEU A 121 19.99 -2.61 -10.87
CA LEU A 121 19.84 -4.05 -11.18
C LEU A 121 18.87 -4.74 -10.19
N ALA A 122 18.95 -4.41 -8.90
CA ALA A 122 18.06 -4.97 -7.90
C ALA A 122 16.60 -4.57 -8.13
N GLU A 123 16.35 -3.31 -8.47
CA GLU A 123 15.01 -2.79 -8.78
C GLU A 123 14.43 -3.42 -10.07
N ARG A 124 15.25 -3.66 -11.09
CA ARG A 124 14.82 -4.39 -12.31
C ARG A 124 14.41 -5.84 -12.04
N ILE A 125 15.01 -6.48 -11.04
CA ILE A 125 14.63 -7.82 -10.60
C ILE A 125 13.35 -7.78 -9.78
N ARG A 126 13.18 -6.75 -8.92
CA ARG A 126 12.05 -6.57 -8.04
C ARG A 126 10.78 -6.21 -8.81
N TYR A 127 10.84 -5.15 -9.60
CA TYR A 127 9.68 -4.58 -10.27
C TYR A 127 9.33 -5.31 -11.57
N ARG A 128 8.05 -5.45 -11.80
CA ARG A 128 7.51 -6.15 -12.98
C ARG A 128 6.87 -5.13 -13.93
N SER A 129 7.62 -4.64 -14.92
CA SER A 129 7.17 -3.61 -15.87
C SER A 129 5.88 -3.97 -16.62
N VAL A 130 5.55 -5.26 -16.72
CA VAL A 130 4.28 -5.71 -17.28
C VAL A 130 3.05 -5.20 -16.49
N GLN A 131 3.22 -4.85 -15.22
CA GLN A 131 2.15 -4.32 -14.38
C GLN A 131 1.63 -2.96 -14.89
N TRP A 132 2.49 -2.14 -15.47
CA TRP A 132 2.13 -0.82 -16.04
C TRP A 132 2.30 -0.74 -17.56
N SER A 133 2.40 -1.89 -18.25
CA SER A 133 2.55 -1.93 -19.72
C SER A 133 1.33 -1.41 -20.49
N HIS A 134 0.18 -1.26 -19.84
CA HIS A 134 -1.03 -0.65 -20.40
C HIS A 134 -0.96 0.89 -20.49
N GLY A 135 0.13 1.53 -20.02
CA GLY A 135 0.35 2.97 -20.11
C GLY A 135 -0.52 3.80 -19.16
N PRO A 136 -0.55 3.48 -17.84
CA PRO A 136 -1.36 4.25 -16.88
C PRO A 136 -0.87 5.71 -16.80
N ARG A 137 -1.79 6.61 -16.43
CA ARG A 137 -1.45 8.01 -16.19
C ARG A 137 -0.81 8.17 -14.80
N ILE A 138 0.52 8.21 -14.76
CA ILE A 138 1.29 8.41 -13.53
C ILE A 138 1.38 9.89 -13.19
N ILE A 139 1.16 10.24 -11.93
CA ILE A 139 1.36 11.55 -11.32
C ILE A 139 2.44 11.40 -10.25
N GLU A 140 3.58 12.01 -10.49
CA GLU A 140 4.72 11.94 -9.58
C GLU A 140 4.69 13.09 -8.58
N HIS A 141 4.79 12.76 -7.29
CA HIS A 141 4.81 13.69 -6.17
C HIS A 141 6.23 13.82 -5.61
N ARG A 142 6.57 15.03 -5.17
CA ARG A 142 7.83 15.33 -4.45
C ARG A 142 7.50 15.98 -3.12
N PRO A 143 7.04 15.20 -2.14
CA PRO A 143 6.60 15.73 -0.85
C PRO A 143 7.72 16.55 -0.20
N THR A 144 7.46 17.83 0.01
CA THR A 144 8.37 18.80 0.67
C THR A 144 7.61 19.68 1.67
N GLY A 145 6.38 19.27 1.98
CA GLY A 145 5.46 19.99 2.83
C GLY A 145 5.81 19.97 4.31
N GLU A 146 4.82 20.28 5.12
CA GLU A 146 4.95 20.32 6.58
C GLU A 146 5.05 18.92 7.20
N ALA A 147 5.43 18.87 8.46
CA ALA A 147 5.44 17.62 9.21
C ALA A 147 4.00 17.18 9.53
N TRP A 148 3.71 15.88 9.30
CA TRP A 148 2.46 15.27 9.72
C TRP A 148 2.73 14.29 10.88
N ARG A 149 2.18 14.55 12.06
CA ARG A 149 2.33 13.73 13.29
C ARG A 149 3.76 13.25 13.59
N GLY A 150 4.75 14.07 13.26
CA GLY A 150 6.18 13.78 13.48
C GLY A 150 6.92 13.19 12.26
N PHE A 151 6.22 12.90 11.16
CA PHE A 151 6.84 12.57 9.88
C PHE A 151 7.06 13.84 9.07
N ALA A 152 8.29 14.06 8.62
CA ALA A 152 8.66 15.23 7.84
C ALA A 152 8.17 15.14 6.38
N ALA A 153 8.03 16.28 5.73
CA ALA A 153 7.80 16.41 4.29
C ALA A 153 6.49 15.77 3.78
N ALA A 154 5.44 15.69 4.58
CA ALA A 154 4.13 15.25 4.13
C ALA A 154 3.54 16.22 3.09
N GLU A 155 2.78 15.68 2.14
CA GLU A 155 2.09 16.45 1.09
C GLU A 155 0.60 16.11 1.09
N SER A 156 -0.25 17.13 1.33
CA SER A 156 -1.69 16.99 1.09
C SER A 156 -1.93 16.88 -0.42
N LEU A 157 -2.72 15.90 -0.83
CA LEU A 157 -3.08 15.69 -2.23
C LEU A 157 -4.33 16.50 -2.58
N ASP A 158 -4.28 17.83 -2.42
CA ASP A 158 -5.41 18.76 -2.56
C ASP A 158 -6.13 18.65 -3.91
N ALA A 159 -5.43 18.21 -4.96
CA ALA A 159 -6.04 17.96 -6.27
C ALA A 159 -6.99 16.73 -6.28
N ILE A 160 -6.95 15.91 -5.23
CA ILE A 160 -7.84 14.79 -4.97
C ILE A 160 -8.81 15.20 -3.86
N ASP A 161 -8.28 15.35 -2.66
CA ASP A 161 -8.96 15.79 -1.45
C ASP A 161 -7.92 16.20 -0.41
N PRO A 162 -8.08 17.34 0.30
CA PRO A 162 -7.11 17.79 1.31
C PRO A 162 -6.99 16.84 2.51
N GLY A 163 -7.95 15.97 2.72
CA GLY A 163 -7.90 14.90 3.73
C GLY A 163 -7.09 13.68 3.31
N ILE A 164 -6.42 13.67 2.15
CA ILE A 164 -5.51 12.60 1.72
C ILE A 164 -4.09 13.12 1.72
N VAL A 165 -3.22 12.52 2.55
CA VAL A 165 -1.84 12.99 2.76
C VAL A 165 -0.85 11.90 2.39
N LEU A 166 0.08 12.21 1.49
CA LEU A 166 1.20 11.34 1.10
C LEU A 166 2.42 11.64 1.98
N ILE A 167 2.96 10.62 2.65
CA ILE A 167 4.03 10.75 3.64
C ILE A 167 5.22 9.91 3.18
N PRO A 168 6.35 10.51 2.76
CA PRO A 168 7.55 9.77 2.40
C PRO A 168 8.03 8.88 3.54
N MET A 169 8.20 7.59 3.23
CA MET A 169 8.60 6.59 4.21
C MET A 169 9.59 5.59 3.59
N SER A 170 10.59 6.13 2.89
CA SER A 170 11.62 5.36 2.19
C SER A 170 12.32 4.35 3.10
N GLY A 171 12.76 3.24 2.53
CA GLY A 171 13.47 2.18 3.25
C GLY A 171 13.11 0.79 2.78
N HIS A 172 11.82 0.46 2.71
CA HIS A 172 11.36 -0.78 2.07
C HIS A 172 11.65 -0.73 0.56
N THR A 173 11.22 0.32 -0.10
CA THR A 173 11.66 0.70 -1.44
C THR A 173 12.31 2.08 -1.42
N ARG A 174 12.86 2.53 -2.56
CA ARG A 174 13.49 3.85 -2.71
C ARG A 174 12.56 4.99 -2.36
N GLY A 175 11.34 4.92 -2.85
CA GLY A 175 10.35 5.98 -2.72
C GLY A 175 9.08 5.54 -1.99
N HIS A 176 9.13 4.46 -1.22
CA HIS A 176 7.98 4.02 -0.43
C HIS A 176 7.37 5.16 0.37
N ALA A 177 6.04 5.22 0.41
CA ALA A 177 5.27 6.20 1.16
C ALA A 177 4.18 5.53 2.00
N ALA A 178 3.80 6.17 3.10
CA ALA A 178 2.54 5.93 3.76
C ALA A 178 1.49 6.91 3.23
N VAL A 179 0.22 6.56 3.41
CA VAL A 179 -0.92 7.42 3.04
C VAL A 179 -1.81 7.58 4.26
N ALA A 180 -2.03 8.83 4.68
CA ALA A 180 -3.00 9.13 5.72
C ALA A 180 -4.30 9.65 5.08
N VAL A 181 -5.44 9.16 5.59
CA VAL A 181 -6.78 9.52 5.12
C VAL A 181 -7.62 9.99 6.29
N ASP A 182 -8.23 11.17 6.16
CA ASP A 182 -9.20 11.70 7.11
C ASP A 182 -10.56 11.00 6.90
N ALA A 183 -10.90 10.09 7.80
CA ALA A 183 -12.18 9.37 7.79
C ALA A 183 -13.31 10.18 8.47
N GLY A 184 -13.04 11.39 8.92
CA GLY A 184 -13.99 12.29 9.56
C GLY A 184 -13.92 12.24 11.09
N ASP A 185 -14.11 11.09 11.69
CA ASP A 185 -13.97 10.86 13.13
C ASP A 185 -12.54 10.53 13.56
N ARG A 186 -11.73 10.04 12.63
CA ARG A 186 -10.32 9.69 12.84
C ARG A 186 -9.53 9.72 11.55
N TRP A 187 -8.22 9.75 11.69
CA TRP A 187 -7.28 9.50 10.61
C TRP A 187 -6.97 8.00 10.49
N VAL A 188 -6.89 7.51 9.25
CA VAL A 188 -6.35 6.18 8.95
C VAL A 188 -4.99 6.34 8.31
N LEU A 189 -3.92 5.92 8.99
CA LEU A 189 -2.57 5.87 8.45
C LEU A 189 -2.29 4.49 7.88
N HIS A 190 -2.34 4.36 6.55
CA HIS A 190 -1.91 3.16 5.85
C HIS A 190 -0.40 3.22 5.61
N ALA A 191 0.35 2.49 6.41
CA ALA A 191 1.81 2.53 6.40
C ALA A 191 2.46 1.67 5.29
N GLY A 192 1.65 1.07 4.41
CA GLY A 192 2.15 0.17 3.36
C GLY A 192 3.04 -0.93 3.93
N ASP A 193 4.22 -1.10 3.35
CA ASP A 193 5.26 -2.06 3.72
C ASP A 193 6.37 -1.46 4.58
N ALA A 194 6.11 -0.30 5.21
CA ALA A 194 7.02 0.19 6.24
C ALA A 194 7.19 -0.85 7.37
N PHE A 195 6.18 -1.67 7.61
CA PHE A 195 6.25 -2.89 8.44
C PHE A 195 5.19 -3.90 7.98
N TYR A 196 5.40 -5.20 8.33
CA TYR A 196 4.53 -6.30 7.90
C TYR A 196 3.66 -6.89 9.01
N HIS A 197 3.91 -6.53 10.25
CA HIS A 197 3.28 -7.17 11.40
C HIS A 197 3.25 -6.20 12.59
N ARG A 198 2.10 -6.14 13.28
CA ARG A 198 1.88 -5.25 14.42
C ARG A 198 2.98 -5.30 15.50
N GLY A 199 3.62 -6.44 15.70
CA GLY A 199 4.71 -6.59 16.66
C GLY A 199 5.95 -5.73 16.38
N VAL A 200 6.01 -5.04 15.24
CA VAL A 200 7.03 -4.03 14.95
C VAL A 200 6.71 -2.71 15.67
N VAL A 201 5.44 -2.40 15.84
CA VAL A 201 4.97 -1.11 16.38
C VAL A 201 4.40 -1.21 17.78
N ASP A 202 3.79 -2.34 18.17
CA ASP A 202 3.19 -2.52 19.50
C ASP A 202 4.20 -2.90 20.59
N GLY A 203 5.40 -3.35 20.20
CA GLY A 203 6.52 -3.66 21.09
C GLY A 203 6.35 -4.93 21.95
N HIS A 204 5.23 -5.64 21.86
CA HIS A 204 4.95 -6.82 22.69
C HIS A 204 4.54 -8.07 21.91
N THR A 205 3.93 -7.95 20.75
CA THR A 205 3.55 -9.11 19.92
C THR A 205 4.79 -9.69 19.21
N PRO A 206 5.09 -10.98 19.35
CA PRO A 206 6.24 -11.56 18.66
C PRO A 206 6.09 -11.52 17.14
N VAL A 207 7.02 -10.88 16.45
CA VAL A 207 7.06 -10.91 14.98
C VAL A 207 7.48 -12.29 14.50
N PRO A 208 6.73 -12.97 13.62
CA PRO A 208 7.13 -14.26 13.05
C PRO A 208 8.52 -14.20 12.38
N TRP A 209 9.33 -15.21 12.60
CA TRP A 209 10.71 -15.23 12.10
C TRP A 209 10.79 -15.09 10.57
N GLY A 210 9.83 -15.68 9.84
CA GLY A 210 9.74 -15.57 8.38
C GLY A 210 9.59 -14.13 7.92
N LEU A 211 8.77 -13.31 8.58
CA LEU A 211 8.61 -11.88 8.28
C LEU A 211 9.86 -11.07 8.63
N ARG A 212 10.56 -11.44 9.72
CA ARG A 212 11.86 -10.82 10.05
C ARG A 212 12.91 -11.08 8.97
N LEU A 213 12.93 -12.29 8.42
CA LEU A 213 13.85 -12.66 7.34
C LEU A 213 13.46 -11.93 6.04
N GLN A 214 12.18 -11.94 5.66
CA GLN A 214 11.67 -11.24 4.48
C GLN A 214 12.04 -9.76 4.54
N GLY A 215 11.75 -9.07 5.64
CA GLY A 215 12.08 -7.66 5.83
C GLY A 215 13.59 -7.35 5.77
N ARG A 216 14.47 -8.37 5.92
CA ARG A 216 15.92 -8.19 5.72
C ARG A 216 16.35 -8.35 4.28
N ILE A 217 15.64 -9.14 3.50
CA ILE A 217 16.01 -9.48 2.11
C ILE A 217 15.43 -8.44 1.14
N THR A 218 14.21 -7.96 1.37
CA THR A 218 13.48 -7.08 0.45
C THR A 218 13.74 -5.59 0.69
N VAL A 219 14.51 -5.23 1.70
CA VAL A 219 14.75 -3.83 2.08
C VAL A 219 15.72 -3.13 1.13
N PHE A 220 15.36 -1.91 0.71
CA PHE A 220 16.22 -1.03 -0.07
C PHE A 220 17.27 -0.32 0.83
N ASP A 221 16.83 0.28 1.94
CA ASP A 221 17.69 0.95 2.93
C ASP A 221 17.31 0.56 4.36
N ARG A 222 18.19 -0.23 4.99
CA ARG A 222 17.96 -0.76 6.34
C ARG A 222 17.96 0.33 7.42
N LYS A 223 18.72 1.39 7.23
CA LYS A 223 18.78 2.48 8.21
C LYS A 223 17.48 3.27 8.17
N GLN A 224 17.05 3.70 6.99
CA GLN A 224 15.80 4.42 6.82
C GLN A 224 14.59 3.60 7.30
N LEU A 225 14.51 2.30 6.93
CA LEU A 225 13.44 1.43 7.39
C LEU A 225 13.39 1.34 8.91
N ARG A 226 14.53 1.18 9.58
CA ARG A 226 14.59 1.13 11.05
C ARG A 226 14.19 2.46 11.69
N ASP A 227 14.62 3.58 11.12
CA ASP A 227 14.27 4.91 11.60
C ASP A 227 12.75 5.14 11.49
N ASN A 228 12.11 4.65 10.40
CA ASN A 228 10.66 4.66 10.23
C ASN A 228 9.95 3.71 11.22
N HIS A 229 10.48 2.50 11.49
CA HIS A 229 9.97 1.61 12.53
C HIS A 229 9.91 2.31 13.90
N ASN A 230 10.98 2.99 14.30
CA ASN A 230 11.04 3.70 15.56
C ASN A 230 9.98 4.80 15.64
N ARG A 231 9.83 5.62 14.59
CA ARG A 231 8.82 6.69 14.52
C ARG A 231 7.39 6.14 14.53
N LEU A 232 7.14 5.06 13.79
CA LEU A 232 5.82 4.41 13.78
C LEU A 232 5.49 3.79 15.14
N ALA A 233 6.47 3.16 15.81
CA ALA A 233 6.27 2.64 17.16
C ALA A 233 6.02 3.76 18.19
N GLU A 234 6.75 4.88 18.10
CA GLU A 234 6.50 6.06 18.93
C GLU A 234 5.11 6.64 18.70
N LEU A 235 4.66 6.74 17.44
CA LEU A 235 3.32 7.22 17.09
C LEU A 235 2.25 6.25 17.60
N TYR A 236 2.45 4.95 17.39
CA TYR A 236 1.51 3.91 17.83
C TYR A 236 1.36 3.88 19.36
N ALA A 237 2.46 4.06 20.09
CA ALA A 237 2.48 4.07 21.56
C ALA A 237 1.78 5.30 22.19
N ARG A 238 1.49 6.34 21.41
CA ARG A 238 0.71 7.50 21.90
C ARG A 238 -0.77 7.18 22.10
N GLU A 239 -1.26 6.10 21.46
CA GLU A 239 -2.65 5.67 21.52
C GLU A 239 -3.64 6.82 21.24
N GLU A 240 -3.29 7.66 20.24
CA GLU A 240 -4.12 8.82 19.86
C GLU A 240 -5.52 8.33 19.44
N PRO A 241 -6.61 8.79 20.08
CA PRO A 241 -7.95 8.24 19.84
C PRO A 241 -8.47 8.55 18.43
N ASP A 242 -7.91 9.58 17.80
CA ASP A 242 -8.25 10.03 16.45
C ASP A 242 -7.28 9.46 15.38
N LEU A 243 -6.56 8.36 15.68
CA LEU A 243 -5.63 7.74 14.74
C LEU A 243 -5.71 6.21 14.75
N LEU A 244 -5.97 5.65 13.57
CA LEU A 244 -5.82 4.23 13.30
C LEU A 244 -4.58 4.00 12.42
N VAL A 245 -3.59 3.25 12.92
CA VAL A 245 -2.41 2.85 12.15
C VAL A 245 -2.60 1.42 11.65
N VAL A 246 -2.42 1.22 10.35
CA VAL A 246 -2.47 -0.10 9.70
C VAL A 246 -1.28 -0.29 8.76
N CYS A 247 -0.92 -1.54 8.49
CA CYS A 247 0.04 -1.90 7.44
C CYS A 247 -0.66 -2.77 6.38
N ALA A 248 0.04 -3.04 5.28
CA ALA A 248 -0.54 -3.77 4.16
C ALA A 248 -0.79 -5.26 4.44
N HIS A 249 -0.08 -5.88 5.40
CA HIS A 249 -0.01 -7.34 5.43
C HIS A 249 -0.41 -8.01 6.75
N ASP A 250 -0.73 -7.26 7.82
CA ASP A 250 -1.16 -7.86 9.10
C ASP A 250 -2.67 -8.14 9.12
N PRO A 251 -3.12 -9.42 9.12
CA PRO A 251 -4.53 -9.76 9.14
C PRO A 251 -5.28 -9.21 10.37
N ALA A 252 -4.63 -9.19 11.54
CA ALA A 252 -5.29 -8.71 12.76
C ALA A 252 -5.47 -7.19 12.77
N MET A 253 -4.54 -6.43 12.15
CA MET A 253 -4.74 -4.99 11.94
C MET A 253 -5.85 -4.73 10.93
N PHE A 254 -5.90 -5.53 9.85
CA PHE A 254 -6.97 -5.46 8.85
C PHE A 254 -8.35 -5.74 9.47
N ASP A 255 -8.50 -6.86 10.21
CA ASP A 255 -9.77 -7.24 10.83
C ASP A 255 -10.24 -6.16 11.83
N ARG A 256 -9.33 -5.66 12.69
CA ARG A 256 -9.63 -4.56 13.60
C ARG A 256 -10.09 -3.29 12.87
N ALA A 257 -9.42 -2.93 11.77
CA ALA A 257 -9.75 -1.75 10.99
C ALA A 257 -11.15 -1.87 10.38
N ARG A 258 -11.46 -3.01 9.76
CA ARG A 258 -12.76 -3.30 9.13
C ARG A 258 -13.90 -3.32 10.15
N ASP A 259 -13.68 -3.89 11.32
CA ASP A 259 -14.72 -4.02 12.36
C ASP A 259 -15.02 -2.68 13.07
N THR A 260 -14.18 -1.66 12.84
CA THR A 260 -14.32 -0.31 13.41
C THR A 260 -14.53 0.79 12.36
N ALA A 261 -14.74 0.41 11.09
CA ALA A 261 -14.99 1.32 9.96
C ALA A 261 -16.44 1.84 9.95
#